data_4caf3845c632a4fb4a3a9e39536782fc
#
_entry.id   4caf3845c632a4fb4a3a9e39536782fc
#
_cell.length_a   1.000
_cell.length_b   1.000
_cell.length_c   1.000
_cell.angle_alpha   90.00
_cell.angle_beta   90.00
_cell.angle_gamma   90.00
#
_symmetry.space_group_name_H-M   'P 1'
#
loop_
_entity.id
_entity.type
_entity.pdbx_description
1 polymer ?
#
loop_
_entity_poly.entity_id
_entity_poly.type
_entity_poly.pdbx_seq_one_letter_code
_entity_poly.pdbx_strand_id
1 'polypeptide(L)'
;MIFIIGPMFSGKADFAMTLAARDEILLDAETLAADCGDLTALADSICARYKVATASEIGGGIVPIDPDQRKYREAAGRLCRLIAERSDTVIRVFCGIPTTIKGGLK
;
A
#
# COMPACT_ATOMS: atom_id res chain seq x y z
N MET A 1 -10.44 1.47 6.65
CA MET A 1 -9.01 1.36 6.24
C MET A 1 -8.57 2.61 5.52
N ILE A 2 -7.48 3.17 5.97
CA ILE A 2 -6.79 4.27 5.30
C ILE A 2 -5.56 3.69 4.62
N PHE A 3 -5.48 3.79 3.29
CA PHE A 3 -4.36 3.26 2.53
C PHE A 3 -3.46 4.40 2.06
N ILE A 4 -2.18 4.33 2.41
CA ILE A 4 -1.20 5.38 2.12
C ILE A 4 -0.19 4.83 1.12
N ILE A 5 -0.09 5.45 -0.03
CA ILE A 5 0.84 5.04 -1.09
C ILE A 5 1.83 6.17 -1.38
N GLY A 6 2.92 5.83 -2.00
CA GLY A 6 3.94 6.80 -2.41
C GLY A 6 5.25 6.12 -2.74
N PRO A 7 6.20 6.88 -3.32
CA PRO A 7 7.54 6.36 -3.59
C PRO A 7 8.26 6.01 -2.29
N MET A 8 9.34 5.24 -2.41
CA MET A 8 10.22 4.98 -1.26
C MET A 8 10.75 6.31 -0.72
N PHE A 9 10.90 6.36 0.61
CA PHE A 9 11.42 7.54 1.31
C PHE A 9 10.57 8.81 1.14
N SER A 10 9.26 8.65 0.86
CA SER A 10 8.35 9.78 0.71
C SER A 10 7.78 10.31 2.03
N GLY A 11 8.04 9.62 3.16
CA GLY A 11 7.48 9.98 4.45
C GLY A 11 6.17 9.28 4.78
N LYS A 12 5.82 8.21 4.05
CA LYS A 12 4.57 7.46 4.27
C LYS A 12 4.43 6.93 5.69
N ALA A 13 5.51 6.32 6.20
CA ALA A 13 5.48 5.71 7.53
C ALA A 13 5.28 6.76 8.61
N ASP A 14 5.98 7.88 8.51
CA ASP A 14 5.83 8.98 9.46
C ASP A 14 4.41 9.53 9.43
N PHE A 15 3.85 9.71 8.25
CA PHE A 15 2.47 10.17 8.11
C PHE A 15 1.49 9.17 8.72
N ALA A 16 1.68 7.87 8.48
CA ALA A 16 0.83 6.83 9.05
C ALA A 16 0.84 6.87 10.58
N MET A 17 1.99 7.13 11.18
CA MET A 17 2.13 7.22 12.64
C MET A 17 1.35 8.39 13.25
N THR A 18 0.95 9.38 12.45
CA THR A 18 0.10 10.47 12.92
C THR A 18 -1.39 10.08 12.94
N LEU A 19 -1.76 8.99 12.28
CA LEU A 19 -3.16 8.59 12.10
C LEU A 19 -3.58 7.42 12.98
N ALA A 20 -2.66 6.59 13.44
CA ALA A 20 -2.97 5.39 14.19
C ALA A 20 -1.79 4.95 15.05
N ALA A 21 -2.06 4.05 16.01
CA ALA A 21 -1.00 3.46 16.82
C ALA A 21 -0.19 2.46 15.99
N ARG A 22 1.05 2.20 16.41
CA ARG A 22 1.98 1.35 15.64
C ARG A 22 1.43 -0.05 15.35
N ASP A 23 0.71 -0.63 16.30
CA ASP A 23 0.12 -1.96 16.15
C ASP A 23 -1.12 -1.99 15.24
N GLU A 24 -1.66 -0.84 14.90
CA GLU A 24 -2.80 -0.70 13.98
C GLU A 24 -2.34 -0.42 12.54
N ILE A 25 -1.04 -0.33 12.31
CA ILE A 25 -0.46 0.04 11.02
C ILE A 25 0.31 -1.12 10.42
N LEU A 26 0.00 -1.44 9.16
CA LEU A 26 0.81 -2.37 8.36
C LEU A 26 1.72 -1.56 7.44
N LEU A 27 3.02 -1.68 7.63
CA LEU A 27 4.00 -1.01 6.78
C LEU A 27 4.40 -1.92 5.61
N ASP A 28 4.55 -1.30 4.44
CA ASP A 28 5.03 -1.99 3.23
C ASP A 28 4.18 -3.21 2.87
N ALA A 29 2.87 -2.99 2.75
CA ALA A 29 1.90 -4.04 2.45
C ALA A 29 2.23 -4.81 1.16
N GLU A 30 2.88 -4.17 0.18
CA GLU A 30 3.24 -4.79 -1.09
C GLU A 30 4.17 -6.00 -0.90
N THR A 31 4.94 -6.04 0.19
CA THR A 31 5.85 -7.16 0.44
C THR A 31 5.11 -8.47 0.71
N LEU A 32 3.87 -8.39 1.16
CA LEU A 32 3.05 -9.58 1.44
C LEU A 32 2.56 -10.27 0.18
N ALA A 33 2.68 -9.63 -0.98
CA ALA A 33 2.26 -10.22 -2.25
C ALA A 33 3.22 -11.28 -2.77
N ALA A 34 4.46 -11.32 -2.27
CA ALA A 34 5.54 -12.12 -2.84
C ALA A 34 5.22 -13.62 -2.94
N ASP A 35 4.63 -14.20 -1.90
CA ASP A 35 4.34 -15.64 -1.86
C ASP A 35 2.84 -15.92 -1.63
N CYS A 36 2.00 -15.01 -2.06
CA CYS A 36 0.56 -15.12 -1.84
C CYS A 36 -0.16 -15.70 -3.06
N GLY A 37 -0.89 -16.79 -2.86
CA GLY A 37 -1.69 -17.41 -3.91
C GLY A 37 -3.05 -16.75 -4.10
N ASP A 38 -3.62 -16.10 -3.08
CA ASP A 38 -4.93 -15.46 -3.13
C ASP A 38 -4.83 -14.02 -2.62
N LEU A 39 -4.60 -13.11 -3.56
CA LEU A 39 -4.46 -11.69 -3.25
C LEU A 39 -5.77 -11.07 -2.77
N THR A 40 -6.91 -11.55 -3.22
CA THR A 40 -8.22 -11.05 -2.79
C THR A 40 -8.43 -11.34 -1.30
N ALA A 41 -8.17 -12.58 -0.88
CA ALA A 41 -8.27 -12.95 0.52
C ALA A 41 -7.28 -12.17 1.38
N LEU A 42 -6.06 -11.96 0.87
CA LEU A 42 -5.05 -11.18 1.58
C LEU A 42 -5.49 -9.73 1.76
N ALA A 43 -6.03 -9.11 0.72
CA ALA A 43 -6.53 -7.73 0.80
C ALA A 43 -7.67 -7.62 1.83
N ASP A 44 -8.60 -8.57 1.84
CA ASP A 44 -9.69 -8.59 2.80
C ASP A 44 -9.16 -8.71 4.23
N SER A 45 -8.18 -9.59 4.45
CA SER A 45 -7.54 -9.76 5.77
C SER A 45 -6.84 -8.48 6.25
N ILE A 46 -6.12 -7.82 5.36
CA ILE A 46 -5.42 -6.58 5.68
C ILE A 46 -6.43 -5.50 6.09
N CYS A 47 -7.48 -5.33 5.30
CA CYS A 47 -8.49 -4.31 5.57
C CYS A 47 -9.29 -4.59 6.84
N ALA A 48 -9.44 -5.86 7.22
CA ALA A 48 -10.14 -6.22 8.45
C ALA A 48 -9.28 -6.02 9.70
N ARG A 49 -7.96 -6.22 9.57
CA ARG A 49 -7.06 -6.23 10.73
C ARG A 49 -6.44 -4.88 11.05
N TYR A 50 -6.09 -4.10 10.02
CA TYR A 50 -5.34 -2.86 10.22
C TYR A 50 -6.22 -1.65 9.97
N LYS A 51 -5.95 -0.58 10.71
CA LYS A 51 -6.62 0.71 10.52
C LYS A 51 -5.96 1.50 9.39
N VAL A 52 -4.64 1.37 9.26
CA VAL A 52 -3.83 2.06 8.24
C VAL A 52 -2.87 1.05 7.62
N ALA A 53 -2.66 1.14 6.33
CA ALA A 53 -1.62 0.39 5.64
C ALA A 53 -0.83 1.31 4.73
N THR A 54 0.46 1.05 4.59
CA THR A 54 1.31 1.78 3.65
C THR A 54 1.83 0.84 2.58
N ALA A 55 2.09 1.37 1.39
CA ALA A 55 2.73 0.63 0.31
C ALA A 55 3.57 1.56 -0.54
N SER A 56 4.71 1.05 -1.00
CA SER A 56 5.55 1.78 -1.95
C SER A 56 4.98 1.61 -3.35
N GLU A 57 4.99 2.70 -4.14
CA GLU A 57 4.59 2.64 -5.52
C GLU A 57 5.57 1.79 -6.30
N ILE A 58 5.03 0.81 -7.03
CA ILE A 58 5.81 -0.12 -7.84
C ILE A 58 5.34 0.05 -9.27
N GLY A 59 6.29 0.16 -10.21
CA GLY A 59 5.95 0.17 -11.62
C GLY A 59 6.26 1.44 -12.38
N GLY A 60 6.81 2.44 -11.75
CA GLY A 60 7.40 3.56 -12.49
C GLY A 60 8.80 3.16 -12.97
N GLY A 61 9.12 3.36 -14.25
CA GLY A 61 10.46 3.17 -14.74
C GLY A 61 10.68 1.89 -15.54
N ILE A 62 11.89 1.32 -15.44
CA ILE A 62 12.32 0.21 -16.28
C ILE A 62 11.64 -1.09 -15.86
N VAL A 63 11.08 -1.83 -16.81
CA VAL A 63 10.53 -3.16 -16.57
C VAL A 63 11.69 -4.12 -16.27
N PRO A 64 11.67 -4.86 -15.14
CA PRO A 64 12.74 -5.80 -14.83
C PRO A 64 12.84 -6.90 -15.88
N ILE A 65 14.08 -7.30 -16.18
CA ILE A 65 14.34 -8.41 -17.08
C ILE A 65 14.05 -9.74 -16.39
N ASP A 66 14.30 -9.82 -15.07
CA ASP A 66 14.06 -11.01 -14.28
C ASP A 66 12.57 -11.35 -14.19
N PRO A 67 12.13 -12.55 -14.67
CA PRO A 67 10.73 -12.93 -14.59
C PRO A 67 10.16 -12.98 -13.18
N ASP A 68 10.97 -13.35 -12.18
CA ASP A 68 10.50 -13.42 -10.79
C ASP A 68 10.22 -12.02 -10.25
N GLN A 69 11.05 -11.05 -10.58
CA GLN A 69 10.82 -9.66 -10.20
C GLN A 69 9.59 -9.08 -10.89
N ARG A 70 9.36 -9.45 -12.15
CA ARG A 70 8.15 -9.01 -12.86
C ARG A 70 6.89 -9.59 -12.21
N LYS A 71 6.91 -10.86 -11.86
CA LYS A 71 5.80 -11.50 -11.14
C LYS A 71 5.51 -10.82 -9.82
N TYR A 72 6.56 -10.50 -9.07
CA TYR A 72 6.42 -9.80 -7.80
C TYR A 72 5.77 -8.43 -8.00
N ARG A 73 6.25 -7.67 -8.98
CA ARG A 73 5.72 -6.32 -9.25
C ARG A 73 4.25 -6.37 -9.68
N GLU A 74 3.87 -7.35 -10.50
CA GLU A 74 2.49 -7.53 -10.91
C GLU A 74 1.60 -7.90 -9.73
N ALA A 75 2.06 -8.83 -8.89
CA ALA A 75 1.32 -9.25 -7.70
C ALA A 75 1.19 -8.09 -6.70
N ALA A 76 2.27 -7.36 -6.46
CA ALA A 76 2.25 -6.21 -5.55
C ALA A 76 1.33 -5.11 -6.06
N GLY A 77 1.36 -4.81 -7.36
CA GLY A 77 0.47 -3.82 -7.96
C GLY A 77 -0.99 -4.24 -7.87
N ARG A 78 -1.28 -5.52 -8.09
CA ARG A 78 -2.64 -6.05 -7.96
C ARG A 78 -3.13 -5.99 -6.53
N LEU A 79 -2.28 -6.36 -5.56
CA LEU A 79 -2.63 -6.27 -4.15
C LEU A 79 -2.94 -4.84 -3.75
N CYS A 80 -2.12 -3.88 -4.15
CA CYS A 80 -2.35 -2.47 -3.85
C CYS A 80 -3.67 -1.97 -4.43
N ARG A 81 -4.01 -2.41 -5.65
CA ARG A 81 -5.29 -2.04 -6.26
C ARG A 81 -6.47 -2.61 -5.48
N LEU A 82 -6.37 -3.87 -5.04
CA LEU A 82 -7.41 -4.50 -4.25
C LEU A 82 -7.59 -3.81 -2.89
N ILE A 83 -6.51 -3.44 -2.24
CA ILE A 83 -6.57 -2.71 -0.96
C ILE A 83 -7.20 -1.33 -1.19
N ALA A 84 -6.80 -0.62 -2.24
CA ALA A 84 -7.34 0.71 -2.54
C ALA A 84 -8.84 0.66 -2.82
N GLU A 85 -9.32 -0.36 -3.54
CA GLU A 85 -10.75 -0.53 -3.81
C GLU A 85 -11.56 -0.71 -2.53
N ARG A 86 -10.99 -1.40 -1.53
CA ARG A 86 -11.64 -1.72 -0.26
C ARG A 86 -11.46 -0.63 0.79
N SER A 87 -10.57 0.31 0.56
CA SER A 87 -10.27 1.36 1.52
C SER A 87 -11.26 2.52 1.41
N ASP A 88 -11.62 3.10 2.54
CA ASP A 88 -12.47 4.29 2.58
C ASP A 88 -11.70 5.52 2.11
N THR A 89 -10.41 5.56 2.43
CA THR A 89 -9.55 6.69 2.13
C THR A 89 -8.22 6.18 1.56
N VAL A 90 -7.79 6.79 0.46
CA VAL A 90 -6.49 6.53 -0.16
C VAL A 90 -5.74 7.85 -0.27
N ILE A 91 -4.54 7.90 0.28
CA ILE A 91 -3.70 9.09 0.31
C ILE A 91 -2.36 8.79 -0.34
N ARG A 92 -1.90 9.64 -1.23
CA ARG A 92 -0.56 9.57 -1.79
C ARG A 92 0.33 10.56 -1.06
N VAL A 93 1.49 10.10 -0.59
CA VAL A 93 2.49 10.96 0.05
C VAL A 93 3.69 11.09 -0.88
N PHE A 94 4.03 12.32 -1.23
CA PHE A 94 5.18 12.63 -2.08
C PHE A 94 5.96 13.78 -1.44
N CYS A 95 7.25 13.56 -1.19
CA CYS A 95 8.09 14.54 -0.50
C CYS A 95 7.49 15.03 0.83
N GLY A 96 6.90 14.11 1.59
CA GLY A 96 6.26 14.43 2.86
C GLY A 96 4.91 15.12 2.74
N ILE A 97 4.42 15.36 1.53
CA ILE A 97 3.17 16.07 1.30
C ILE A 97 2.06 15.08 0.97
N PRO A 98 1.01 14.95 1.82
CA PRO A 98 -0.10 14.06 1.55
C PRO A 98 -1.10 14.68 0.57
N THR A 99 -1.58 13.86 -0.35
CA THR A 99 -2.65 14.24 -1.29
C THR A 99 -3.72 13.16 -1.24
N THR A 100 -4.95 13.54 -0.96
CA THR A 100 -6.08 12.60 -0.93
C THR A 100 -6.49 12.23 -2.35
N ILE A 101 -6.50 10.92 -2.63
CA ILE A 101 -6.90 10.40 -3.94
C ILE A 101 -8.34 9.88 -3.88
N LYS A 102 -8.73 9.29 -2.76
CA LYS A 102 -10.06 8.73 -2.56
C LYS A 102 -10.53 9.04 -1.14
N GLY A 103 -11.80 9.39 -0.98
CA GLY A 103 -12.36 9.70 0.32
C GLY A 103 -11.80 10.99 0.90
N GLY A 104 -11.68 11.04 2.20
CA GLY A 104 -11.10 12.19 2.90
C GLY A 104 -10.88 11.88 4.37
N LEU A 105 -9.95 12.61 4.98
CA LEU A 105 -9.73 12.58 6.42
C LEU A 105 -10.64 13.62 7.08
N LYS A 106 -11.36 13.17 8.09
CA LYS A 106 -12.22 14.07 8.89
C LYS A 106 -11.59 14.36 10.23
#